data_73e06901f59df6237e32d4b17a222c7f
#
_entry.id   73e06901f59df6237e32d4b17a222c7f
#
_cell.length_a   1.000
_cell.length_b   1.000
_cell.length_c   1.000
_cell.angle_alpha   90.00
_cell.angle_beta   90.00
_cell.angle_gamma   90.00
#
_symmetry.space_group_name_H-M   'P 1'
#
loop_
_entity.id
_entity.type
_entity.pdbx_description
1 polymer ?
#
loop_
_entity_poly.entity_id
_entity_poly.type
_entity_poly.pdbx_seq_one_letter_code
_entity_poly.pdbx_strand_id
1 'polypeptide(L)'
;MPRQPGEDAATRLGPRPVQRPFVDPAEAAALSRPPSVTGSFAPPAGNGAPPKPAARPDVPGILVDAFGRPPGMAGSLERPPAAEDVEAEVVPADPWRDPRTGVMLGAPAAEEPAPEPTSPPPAERFTLRQALFEHRLRPGTLIVLAVGALVIGMVGATLGVLLGPRTAGSALGPSVTLATVQPTVPRPAGSVAAIARAVVPAVVSLEVRTGNTGDTGSGFVIDGSGYILTNNHVVSLAAGDDNAVLTVVFNDGKGTRVPGTIVGRDPGSDLAVVRVDGVDNLTVAPLGESSSLQVGDQVIAVGSPLGLAGTVTTGIVSSLHRAVRLSGEGTDTDAVIDAIQTDAAINPGNSGGPLVNAAGAVVGINTAIRTLGGSAAGETNGSIGLGFAIPIDYARSIAQTLINHGTVSHPTIGVNARSATDGTTDGAQVQNVTDGGPAAKAGISDGDVIVKVGDRAVGSADELVVAVQEHRVGDTVPVVLVRAGKRMTVQVTLAAR
;
A
#
# COMPACT_ATOMS: atom_id res chain seq x y z
N MET A 1 -14.31 -28.60 64.26
CA MET A 1 -13.97 -27.52 63.34
C MET A 1 -13.70 -28.15 62.00
N PRO A 2 -14.55 -27.92 60.97
CA PRO A 2 -14.33 -28.49 59.66
C PRO A 2 -13.40 -27.55 58.85
N ARG A 3 -12.48 -28.17 58.10
CA ARG A 3 -11.53 -27.51 57.16
C ARG A 3 -12.29 -26.88 56.01
N GLN A 4 -11.92 -25.67 55.64
CA GLN A 4 -12.32 -25.01 54.40
C GLN A 4 -11.67 -25.71 53.20
N PRO A 5 -12.38 -25.85 52.05
CA PRO A 5 -11.80 -26.38 50.82
C PRO A 5 -10.96 -25.33 50.14
N GLY A 6 -9.78 -25.76 49.61
CA GLY A 6 -8.77 -24.95 49.01
C GLY A 6 -9.18 -24.35 47.65
N GLU A 7 -8.70 -23.15 47.44
CA GLU A 7 -8.55 -22.47 46.17
C GLU A 7 -7.54 -23.21 45.29
N ASP A 8 -8.01 -23.88 44.27
CA ASP A 8 -7.25 -24.20 43.06
C ASP A 8 -8.27 -24.57 41.97
N ALA A 9 -8.97 -23.52 41.49
CA ALA A 9 -9.76 -23.61 40.27
C ALA A 9 -9.11 -22.73 39.23
N ALA A 10 -8.32 -23.36 38.35
CA ALA A 10 -7.84 -22.73 37.10
C ALA A 10 -9.01 -22.10 36.35
N THR A 11 -8.97 -20.78 36.18
CA THR A 11 -9.98 -20.01 35.43
C THR A 11 -9.91 -20.42 33.98
N ARG A 12 -10.72 -21.36 33.53
CA ARG A 12 -10.96 -21.63 32.12
C ARG A 12 -11.78 -20.46 31.56
N LEU A 13 -11.17 -19.67 30.70
CA LEU A 13 -11.88 -18.74 29.83
C LEU A 13 -12.71 -19.56 28.84
N GLY A 14 -14.00 -19.74 29.14
CA GLY A 14 -14.96 -20.29 28.19
C GLY A 14 -15.30 -19.22 27.14
N PRO A 15 -15.65 -19.61 25.89
CA PRO A 15 -16.13 -18.67 24.91
C PRO A 15 -17.37 -17.96 25.46
N ARG A 16 -17.36 -16.60 25.40
CA ARG A 16 -18.54 -15.81 25.77
C ARG A 16 -19.72 -16.26 24.90
N PRO A 17 -20.92 -16.45 25.46
CA PRO A 17 -22.10 -16.72 24.66
C PRO A 17 -22.34 -15.54 23.75
N VAL A 18 -22.20 -15.76 22.44
CA VAL A 18 -22.56 -14.76 21.43
C VAL A 18 -24.08 -14.68 21.44
N GLN A 19 -24.64 -13.57 21.91
CA GLN A 19 -26.06 -13.27 21.73
C GLN A 19 -26.24 -13.02 20.22
N ARG A 20 -26.77 -14.03 19.53
CA ARG A 20 -27.12 -13.88 18.13
C ARG A 20 -28.39 -13.01 18.07
N PRO A 21 -28.44 -11.98 17.21
CA PRO A 21 -29.69 -11.27 16.96
C PRO A 21 -30.74 -12.25 16.46
N PHE A 22 -31.98 -12.01 16.82
CA PHE A 22 -33.11 -12.81 16.33
C PHE A 22 -33.17 -12.67 14.81
N VAL A 23 -32.96 -13.74 14.09
CA VAL A 23 -33.08 -13.79 12.65
C VAL A 23 -34.42 -14.44 12.35
N ASP A 24 -35.21 -13.83 11.47
CA ASP A 24 -36.50 -14.37 11.02
C ASP A 24 -36.27 -15.81 10.48
N PRO A 25 -37.06 -16.80 10.93
CA PRO A 25 -36.94 -18.18 10.45
C PRO A 25 -37.05 -18.33 8.93
N ALA A 26 -37.76 -17.42 8.24
CA ALA A 26 -37.87 -17.43 6.77
C ALA A 26 -36.58 -16.95 6.12
N GLU A 27 -35.90 -15.93 6.66
CA GLU A 27 -34.58 -15.47 6.19
C GLU A 27 -33.48 -16.50 6.52
N ALA A 28 -33.55 -17.13 7.68
CA ALA A 28 -32.62 -18.18 8.06
C ALA A 28 -32.75 -19.41 7.13
N ALA A 29 -33.96 -19.74 6.67
CA ALA A 29 -34.20 -20.82 5.73
C ALA A 29 -33.68 -20.50 4.32
N ALA A 30 -33.80 -19.24 3.87
CA ALA A 30 -33.29 -18.79 2.57
C ALA A 30 -31.75 -18.78 2.49
N LEU A 31 -31.08 -18.57 3.63
CA LEU A 31 -29.62 -18.58 3.75
C LEU A 31 -29.06 -19.91 4.26
N SER A 32 -29.92 -20.91 4.56
CA SER A 32 -29.49 -22.21 5.01
C SER A 32 -28.96 -23.05 3.85
N ARG A 33 -27.94 -23.85 4.18
CA ARG A 33 -27.30 -24.75 3.21
C ARG A 33 -28.31 -25.81 2.74
N PRO A 34 -28.40 -26.13 1.45
CA PRO A 34 -29.23 -27.22 0.96
C PRO A 34 -28.88 -28.55 1.68
N PRO A 35 -29.84 -29.39 2.04
CA PRO A 35 -29.63 -30.60 2.84
C PRO A 35 -28.72 -31.65 2.20
N SER A 36 -28.32 -31.49 0.95
CA SER A 36 -27.47 -32.43 0.19
C SER A 36 -25.97 -32.09 0.20
N VAL A 37 -25.51 -31.00 0.87
CA VAL A 37 -24.10 -30.60 0.86
C VAL A 37 -23.47 -30.82 2.23
N THR A 38 -22.84 -31.98 2.44
CA THR A 38 -21.97 -32.28 3.57
C THR A 38 -20.65 -31.53 3.42
N GLY A 39 -20.29 -30.68 4.40
CA GLY A 39 -19.06 -29.90 4.37
C GLY A 39 -17.82 -30.72 4.69
N SER A 40 -16.70 -30.36 4.09
CA SER A 40 -15.37 -30.94 4.28
C SER A 40 -14.76 -30.74 5.68
N PHE A 41 -15.49 -30.14 6.63
CA PHE A 41 -15.04 -29.87 8.02
C PHE A 41 -15.86 -30.57 9.08
N ALA A 42 -16.61 -31.64 8.76
CA ALA A 42 -17.20 -32.47 9.80
C ALA A 42 -16.11 -33.37 10.41
N PRO A 43 -16.02 -33.52 11.75
CA PRO A 43 -15.10 -34.45 12.38
C PRO A 43 -15.44 -35.88 11.92
N PRO A 44 -14.45 -36.76 11.72
CA PRO A 44 -14.70 -38.13 11.28
C PRO A 44 -15.52 -38.86 12.35
N ALA A 45 -16.70 -39.34 12.00
CA ALA A 45 -17.44 -40.29 12.80
C ALA A 45 -16.74 -41.65 12.70
N GLY A 46 -16.39 -42.18 13.85
CA GLY A 46 -15.83 -43.47 14.20
C GLY A 46 -15.45 -44.49 13.12
N ASN A 47 -14.45 -45.24 13.42
CA ASN A 47 -13.79 -46.37 12.73
C ASN A 47 -14.65 -47.14 11.70
N GLY A 48 -14.86 -46.58 10.53
CA GLY A 48 -15.44 -47.25 9.37
C GLY A 48 -14.57 -46.91 8.14
N ALA A 49 -14.38 -47.90 7.25
CA ALA A 49 -13.60 -47.75 6.04
C ALA A 49 -14.03 -46.51 5.22
N PRO A 50 -13.08 -45.76 4.58
CA PRO A 50 -13.38 -44.54 3.85
C PRO A 50 -14.36 -44.83 2.71
N PRO A 51 -15.41 -43.99 2.52
CA PRO A 51 -16.33 -44.13 1.40
C PRO A 51 -15.59 -43.95 0.08
N LYS A 52 -15.92 -44.80 -0.93
CA LYS A 52 -15.43 -44.64 -2.29
C LYS A 52 -15.71 -43.20 -2.78
N PRO A 53 -14.76 -42.54 -3.42
CA PRO A 53 -14.95 -41.19 -3.92
C PRO A 53 -16.11 -41.20 -4.96
N ALA A 54 -17.06 -40.28 -4.77
CA ALA A 54 -18.13 -40.05 -5.72
C ALA A 54 -17.55 -39.66 -7.10
N ALA A 55 -18.18 -40.16 -8.17
CA ALA A 55 -17.81 -39.84 -9.54
C ALA A 55 -17.80 -38.32 -9.73
N ARG A 56 -16.70 -37.78 -10.26
CA ARG A 56 -16.55 -36.36 -10.58
C ARG A 56 -17.55 -36.03 -11.70
N PRO A 57 -18.22 -34.87 -11.63
CA PRO A 57 -19.04 -34.39 -12.74
C PRO A 57 -18.16 -34.24 -14.00
N ASP A 58 -18.68 -34.60 -15.16
CA ASP A 58 -18.03 -34.43 -16.45
C ASP A 58 -17.70 -32.96 -16.67
N VAL A 59 -16.41 -32.62 -16.68
CA VAL A 59 -15.92 -31.30 -17.01
C VAL A 59 -15.83 -31.19 -18.53
N PRO A 60 -16.38 -30.15 -19.19
CA PRO A 60 -16.27 -29.96 -20.61
C PRO A 60 -14.82 -30.09 -21.11
N GLY A 61 -14.56 -30.88 -22.14
CA GLY A 61 -13.21 -31.21 -22.62
C GLY A 61 -12.34 -29.98 -22.89
N ILE A 62 -12.95 -28.87 -23.32
CA ILE A 62 -12.26 -27.59 -23.58
C ILE A 62 -11.62 -26.97 -22.31
N LEU A 63 -12.21 -27.22 -21.14
CA LEU A 63 -11.60 -26.76 -19.85
C LEU A 63 -10.50 -27.72 -19.38
N VAL A 64 -10.59 -28.99 -19.74
CA VAL A 64 -9.52 -29.96 -19.45
C VAL A 64 -8.28 -29.68 -20.29
N ASP A 65 -8.45 -29.28 -21.55
CA ASP A 65 -7.35 -28.93 -22.46
C ASP A 65 -6.69 -27.60 -22.08
N ALA A 66 -7.49 -26.62 -21.58
CA ALA A 66 -6.98 -25.30 -21.21
C ALA A 66 -6.31 -25.26 -19.79
N PHE A 67 -6.80 -26.08 -18.87
CA PHE A 67 -6.39 -26.04 -17.45
C PHE A 67 -6.04 -27.40 -16.88
N GLY A 68 -6.11 -28.48 -17.68
CA GLY A 68 -5.78 -29.82 -17.29
C GLY A 68 -4.27 -30.02 -17.20
N ARG A 69 -3.87 -30.95 -16.36
CA ARG A 69 -2.46 -31.34 -16.20
C ARG A 69 -1.97 -32.11 -17.44
N PRO A 70 -0.79 -31.82 -17.98
CA PRO A 70 -0.22 -32.61 -19.08
C PRO A 70 -0.13 -34.11 -18.74
N PRO A 71 -0.40 -35.02 -19.68
CA PRO A 71 -0.31 -36.46 -19.42
C PRO A 71 1.12 -36.83 -19.05
N GLY A 72 1.30 -37.55 -17.92
CA GLY A 72 2.58 -38.08 -17.45
C GLY A 72 3.13 -37.45 -16.16
N MET A 73 2.51 -36.39 -15.59
CA MET A 73 2.93 -35.85 -14.29
C MET A 73 2.13 -36.45 -13.13
N ALA A 74 2.70 -37.39 -12.42
CA ALA A 74 2.26 -37.83 -11.10
C ALA A 74 3.13 -37.13 -10.05
N GLY A 75 2.55 -36.24 -9.23
CA GLY A 75 3.24 -35.60 -8.12
C GLY A 75 2.26 -34.98 -7.15
N SER A 76 2.36 -35.31 -5.87
CA SER A 76 1.67 -34.62 -4.80
C SER A 76 2.43 -33.32 -4.49
N LEU A 77 1.74 -32.32 -3.96
CA LEU A 77 2.35 -31.04 -3.49
C LEU A 77 3.14 -31.22 -2.17
N GLU A 78 3.29 -32.45 -1.68
CA GLU A 78 4.08 -32.75 -0.50
C GLU A 78 5.54 -32.95 -0.88
N ARG A 79 6.41 -32.24 -0.18
CA ARG A 79 7.87 -32.37 -0.31
C ARG A 79 8.27 -33.76 0.16
N PRO A 80 8.93 -34.60 -0.64
CA PRO A 80 9.42 -35.89 -0.17
C PRO A 80 10.48 -35.70 0.92
N PRO A 81 10.58 -36.62 1.90
CA PRO A 81 11.65 -36.62 2.87
C PRO A 81 12.99 -36.78 2.16
N ALA A 82 14.03 -36.12 2.70
CA ALA A 82 15.38 -36.16 2.17
C ALA A 82 15.85 -37.62 2.03
N ALA A 83 16.14 -38.05 0.81
CA ALA A 83 16.79 -39.31 0.53
C ALA A 83 18.32 -39.11 0.56
N GLU A 84 18.98 -40.01 1.24
CA GLU A 84 20.43 -40.12 1.34
C GLU A 84 21.07 -40.33 -0.04
N ASP A 85 22.25 -39.77 -0.18
CA ASP A 85 23.21 -39.79 -1.26
C ASP A 85 23.01 -40.83 -2.41
N VAL A 86 22.58 -40.31 -3.57
CA VAL A 86 22.77 -40.98 -4.87
C VAL A 86 23.53 -40.02 -5.79
N GLU A 87 24.58 -40.52 -6.41
CA GLU A 87 25.50 -39.80 -7.32
C GLU A 87 24.74 -38.88 -8.31
N ALA A 88 25.19 -37.64 -8.40
CA ALA A 88 24.59 -36.59 -9.19
C ALA A 88 24.75 -36.84 -10.68
N GLU A 89 23.70 -37.20 -11.36
CA GLU A 89 23.54 -37.04 -12.79
C GLU A 89 23.50 -35.56 -13.13
N VAL A 90 24.36 -35.08 -13.98
CA VAL A 90 24.53 -33.68 -14.38
C VAL A 90 23.27 -33.23 -15.12
N VAL A 91 22.36 -32.60 -14.42
CA VAL A 91 21.23 -31.91 -15.01
C VAL A 91 21.76 -30.58 -15.60
N PRO A 92 21.40 -30.20 -16.84
CA PRO A 92 21.82 -28.92 -17.40
C PRO A 92 21.36 -27.77 -16.52
N ALA A 93 22.27 -26.87 -16.17
CA ALA A 93 22.03 -25.74 -15.31
C ALA A 93 20.88 -24.85 -15.87
N ASP A 94 19.82 -24.69 -15.11
CA ASP A 94 18.73 -23.76 -15.40
C ASP A 94 19.27 -22.33 -15.21
N PRO A 95 19.42 -21.53 -16.27
CA PRO A 95 20.02 -20.19 -16.17
C PRO A 95 19.25 -19.24 -15.26
N TRP A 96 18.00 -19.55 -14.90
CA TRP A 96 17.16 -18.74 -14.02
C TRP A 96 17.35 -19.05 -12.52
N ARG A 97 18.10 -20.10 -12.19
CA ARG A 97 18.36 -20.54 -10.81
C ARG A 97 19.80 -20.32 -10.34
N ASP A 98 20.72 -19.95 -11.21
CA ASP A 98 22.10 -19.67 -10.82
C ASP A 98 22.34 -18.16 -10.78
N PRO A 99 22.46 -17.56 -9.59
CA PRO A 99 22.72 -16.12 -9.44
C PRO A 99 24.11 -15.69 -9.93
N ARG A 100 24.96 -16.62 -10.38
CA ARG A 100 26.31 -16.34 -10.92
C ARG A 100 26.34 -16.33 -12.44
N THR A 101 25.26 -16.72 -13.10
CA THR A 101 25.15 -16.63 -14.56
C THR A 101 24.70 -15.23 -14.93
N GLY A 102 25.65 -14.39 -15.34
CA GLY A 102 25.31 -13.08 -15.92
C GLY A 102 24.43 -13.27 -17.15
N VAL A 103 23.25 -12.66 -17.18
CA VAL A 103 22.39 -12.61 -18.36
C VAL A 103 23.12 -11.79 -19.41
N MET A 104 23.77 -12.47 -20.38
CA MET A 104 24.21 -11.84 -21.62
C MET A 104 22.96 -11.69 -22.49
N LEU A 105 22.39 -10.49 -22.56
CA LEU A 105 21.49 -10.14 -23.63
C LEU A 105 22.28 -10.28 -24.93
N GLY A 106 21.89 -11.27 -25.75
CA GLY A 106 22.40 -11.39 -27.11
C GLY A 106 22.22 -10.10 -27.87
N ALA A 107 23.10 -9.79 -28.79
CA ALA A 107 22.95 -8.66 -29.69
C ALA A 107 21.51 -8.67 -30.24
N PRO A 108 20.85 -7.49 -30.37
CA PRO A 108 19.55 -7.43 -30.98
C PRO A 108 19.64 -8.12 -32.33
N ALA A 109 18.67 -9.00 -32.65
CA ALA A 109 18.59 -9.66 -33.93
C ALA A 109 18.62 -8.58 -35.00
N ALA A 110 19.78 -8.39 -35.61
CA ALA A 110 19.84 -7.60 -36.82
C ALA A 110 19.01 -8.37 -37.85
N GLU A 111 17.88 -7.79 -38.24
CA GLU A 111 17.18 -8.24 -39.43
C GLU A 111 18.21 -8.28 -40.57
N GLU A 112 18.52 -9.46 -41.06
CA GLU A 112 19.19 -9.58 -42.34
C GLU A 112 18.34 -8.78 -43.35
N PRO A 113 18.93 -7.83 -44.09
CA PRO A 113 18.17 -7.10 -45.11
C PRO A 113 17.65 -8.15 -46.10
N ALA A 114 16.31 -8.23 -46.20
CA ALA A 114 15.66 -9.04 -47.20
C ALA A 114 16.26 -8.67 -48.57
N PRO A 115 16.54 -9.67 -49.44
CA PRO A 115 17.08 -9.40 -50.78
C PRO A 115 16.12 -8.44 -51.48
N GLU A 116 16.65 -7.31 -51.95
CA GLU A 116 15.89 -6.30 -52.69
C GLU A 116 15.16 -7.02 -53.85
N PRO A 117 13.84 -6.91 -53.96
CA PRO A 117 13.13 -7.42 -55.10
C PRO A 117 13.64 -6.64 -56.32
N THR A 118 14.27 -7.34 -57.25
CA THR A 118 14.59 -6.75 -58.57
C THR A 118 13.32 -6.23 -59.18
N SER A 119 13.21 -4.92 -59.20
CA SER A 119 12.08 -4.20 -59.82
C SER A 119 12.05 -4.56 -61.29
N PRO A 120 10.92 -5.03 -61.83
CA PRO A 120 10.72 -5.13 -63.28
C PRO A 120 10.89 -3.72 -63.86
N PRO A 121 11.37 -3.61 -65.13
CA PRO A 121 11.57 -2.31 -65.76
C PRO A 121 10.23 -1.54 -65.74
N PRO A 122 10.25 -0.22 -65.52
CA PRO A 122 9.02 0.58 -65.41
C PRO A 122 8.22 0.44 -66.68
N ALA A 123 7.01 -0.11 -66.58
CA ALA A 123 6.04 -0.07 -67.67
C ALA A 123 5.78 1.40 -68.00
N GLU A 124 6.03 1.77 -69.24
CA GLU A 124 5.75 3.12 -69.71
C GLU A 124 4.27 3.46 -69.42
N ARG A 125 4.07 4.31 -68.46
CA ARG A 125 2.76 4.83 -68.11
C ARG A 125 2.41 5.92 -69.09
N PHE A 126 1.58 5.58 -70.12
CA PHE A 126 0.99 6.60 -70.93
C PHE A 126 0.15 7.52 -70.06
N THR A 127 0.45 8.81 -70.15
CA THR A 127 -0.36 9.82 -69.45
C THR A 127 -1.71 9.95 -70.17
N LEU A 128 -2.78 10.22 -69.42
CA LEU A 128 -4.13 10.45 -69.98
C LEU A 128 -4.13 11.49 -71.09
N ARG A 129 -3.18 12.43 -71.04
CA ARG A 129 -2.96 13.49 -72.04
C ARG A 129 -2.43 12.91 -73.37
N GLN A 130 -1.52 11.94 -73.38
CA GLN A 130 -0.97 11.27 -74.56
C GLN A 130 -2.05 10.41 -75.22
N ALA A 131 -2.87 9.68 -74.41
CA ALA A 131 -3.97 8.86 -74.96
C ALA A 131 -5.09 9.68 -75.60
N LEU A 132 -5.37 10.88 -75.10
CA LEU A 132 -6.47 11.71 -75.57
C LEU A 132 -6.12 12.63 -76.76
N PHE A 133 -4.84 13.05 -76.92
CA PHE A 133 -4.45 14.13 -77.90
C PHE A 133 -3.56 13.65 -79.04
N GLU A 134 -2.91 12.45 -78.94
CA GLU A 134 -2.03 11.97 -80.00
C GLU A 134 -2.73 11.03 -81.02
N HIS A 135 -3.84 10.47 -80.69
CA HIS A 135 -4.70 9.73 -81.65
C HIS A 135 -5.82 10.69 -82.09
N ARG A 136 -5.86 11.08 -83.37
CA ARG A 136 -6.87 11.91 -83.98
C ARG A 136 -8.28 11.36 -83.89
N LEU A 137 -8.85 11.41 -82.71
CA LEU A 137 -10.31 11.15 -82.53
C LEU A 137 -11.02 12.44 -83.01
N ARG A 138 -11.93 12.29 -83.95
CA ARG A 138 -12.75 13.40 -84.37
C ARG A 138 -13.52 13.98 -83.18
N PRO A 139 -13.59 15.29 -82.96
CA PRO A 139 -14.21 15.90 -81.81
C PRO A 139 -15.68 15.45 -81.62
N GLY A 140 -16.35 15.09 -82.71
CA GLY A 140 -17.71 14.56 -82.67
C GLY A 140 -17.84 13.20 -81.97
N THR A 141 -16.84 12.29 -82.02
CA THR A 141 -16.85 11.01 -81.38
C THR A 141 -16.68 11.10 -79.85
N LEU A 142 -15.93 12.08 -79.41
CA LEU A 142 -15.77 12.38 -77.96
C LEU A 142 -17.08 12.89 -77.36
N ILE A 143 -17.77 13.76 -78.08
CA ILE A 143 -19.08 14.29 -77.66
C ILE A 143 -20.12 13.17 -77.56
N VAL A 144 -20.18 12.25 -78.56
CA VAL A 144 -21.11 11.12 -78.57
C VAL A 144 -20.79 10.16 -77.39
N LEU A 145 -19.52 9.89 -77.11
CA LEU A 145 -19.12 9.05 -75.97
C LEU A 145 -19.45 9.72 -74.65
N ALA A 146 -19.23 11.02 -74.53
CA ALA A 146 -19.56 11.76 -73.31
C ALA A 146 -21.06 11.81 -73.03
N VAL A 147 -21.87 12.05 -74.08
CA VAL A 147 -23.34 12.05 -73.99
C VAL A 147 -23.84 10.63 -73.67
N GLY A 148 -23.30 9.60 -74.34
CA GLY A 148 -23.60 8.20 -74.04
C GLY A 148 -23.31 7.82 -72.56
N ALA A 149 -22.14 8.18 -72.08
CA ALA A 149 -21.76 7.97 -70.68
C ALA A 149 -22.67 8.70 -69.69
N LEU A 150 -23.08 9.93 -70.01
CA LEU A 150 -23.99 10.73 -69.18
C LEU A 150 -25.41 10.15 -69.16
N VAL A 151 -25.91 9.66 -70.32
CA VAL A 151 -27.22 8.98 -70.40
C VAL A 151 -27.20 7.66 -69.62
N ILE A 152 -26.13 6.85 -69.77
CA ILE A 152 -25.98 5.60 -69.03
C ILE A 152 -25.86 5.89 -67.54
N GLY A 153 -25.15 6.93 -67.16
CA GLY A 153 -25.01 7.37 -65.75
C GLY A 153 -26.34 7.82 -65.17
N MET A 154 -27.17 8.60 -65.91
CA MET A 154 -28.49 9.00 -65.44
C MET A 154 -29.48 7.83 -65.37
N VAL A 155 -29.48 6.94 -66.34
CA VAL A 155 -30.32 5.73 -66.31
C VAL A 155 -29.89 4.80 -65.17
N GLY A 156 -28.59 4.63 -64.94
CA GLY A 156 -28.05 3.86 -63.84
C GLY A 156 -28.40 4.48 -62.48
N ALA A 157 -28.29 5.80 -62.34
CA ALA A 157 -28.67 6.50 -61.12
C ALA A 157 -30.17 6.43 -60.83
N THR A 158 -31.04 6.59 -61.85
CA THR A 158 -32.47 6.48 -61.66
C THR A 158 -32.92 5.05 -61.38
N LEU A 159 -32.35 4.05 -62.06
CA LEU A 159 -32.59 2.64 -61.76
C LEU A 159 -32.06 2.26 -60.34
N GLY A 160 -30.89 2.77 -59.93
CA GLY A 160 -30.32 2.61 -58.61
C GLY A 160 -31.22 3.16 -57.49
N VAL A 161 -31.87 4.32 -57.76
CA VAL A 161 -32.81 4.91 -56.78
C VAL A 161 -34.16 4.17 -56.75
N LEU A 162 -34.59 3.63 -57.91
CA LEU A 162 -35.89 2.91 -58.01
C LEU A 162 -35.85 1.42 -57.55
N LEU A 163 -34.74 0.76 -57.79
CA LEU A 163 -34.57 -0.69 -57.50
C LEU A 163 -33.62 -1.00 -56.35
N GLY A 164 -32.88 -0.02 -55.89
CA GLY A 164 -32.00 -0.17 -54.73
C GLY A 164 -32.84 -0.38 -53.48
N PRO A 165 -32.43 -1.34 -52.61
CA PRO A 165 -33.07 -1.48 -51.31
C PRO A 165 -32.95 -0.14 -50.56
N ARG A 166 -34.08 0.39 -50.06
CA ARG A 166 -34.13 1.59 -49.23
C ARG A 166 -33.48 1.36 -47.87
N THR A 167 -32.25 0.87 -47.86
CA THR A 167 -31.36 0.92 -46.71
C THR A 167 -30.51 2.17 -46.87
N ALA A 168 -31.00 3.30 -46.39
CA ALA A 168 -30.17 4.45 -46.07
C ALA A 168 -29.26 4.02 -44.93
N GLY A 169 -28.24 3.21 -45.23
CA GLY A 169 -27.17 2.81 -44.34
C GLY A 169 -25.90 3.42 -44.87
N SER A 170 -25.41 4.41 -44.14
CA SER A 170 -24.13 5.04 -44.32
C SER A 170 -23.05 3.98 -44.61
N ALA A 171 -22.34 4.15 -45.74
CA ALA A 171 -21.14 3.37 -46.05
C ALA A 171 -19.96 3.77 -45.14
N LEU A 172 -20.17 3.69 -43.85
CA LEU A 172 -19.13 3.69 -42.82
C LEU A 172 -19.22 2.29 -42.22
N GLY A 173 -18.08 1.61 -42.12
CA GLY A 173 -17.97 0.21 -41.66
C GLY A 173 -18.75 -0.09 -40.38
N PRO A 174 -18.76 -1.34 -39.90
CA PRO A 174 -19.62 -1.77 -38.80
C PRO A 174 -19.57 -0.76 -37.66
N SER A 175 -20.67 -0.03 -37.41
CA SER A 175 -20.78 0.88 -36.28
C SER A 175 -20.75 0.05 -35.01
N VAL A 176 -19.57 -0.07 -34.40
CA VAL A 176 -19.46 -0.64 -33.06
C VAL A 176 -20.10 0.37 -32.10
N THR A 177 -21.31 0.07 -31.68
CA THR A 177 -21.95 0.83 -30.59
C THR A 177 -21.33 0.37 -29.29
N LEU A 178 -20.35 1.13 -28.79
CA LEU A 178 -19.82 0.95 -27.44
C LEU A 178 -20.97 1.18 -26.45
N ALA A 179 -21.21 0.21 -25.57
CA ALA A 179 -22.20 0.36 -24.52
C ALA A 179 -21.76 1.51 -23.61
N THR A 180 -22.46 2.63 -23.66
CA THR A 180 -22.28 3.75 -22.73
C THR A 180 -23.09 3.47 -21.49
N VAL A 181 -22.42 3.15 -20.39
CA VAL A 181 -23.04 3.15 -19.06
C VAL A 181 -23.32 4.61 -18.70
N GLN A 182 -24.55 4.91 -18.31
CA GLN A 182 -24.89 6.27 -17.84
C GLN A 182 -24.05 6.61 -16.61
N PRO A 183 -23.30 7.73 -16.64
CA PRO A 183 -22.48 8.10 -15.53
C PRO A 183 -23.31 8.86 -14.53
N THR A 184 -23.66 8.28 -13.42
CA THR A 184 -23.78 8.99 -12.13
C THR A 184 -24.31 8.03 -11.09
N VAL A 185 -23.41 7.30 -10.46
CA VAL A 185 -23.73 6.75 -9.15
C VAL A 185 -23.69 7.94 -8.18
N PRO A 186 -24.80 8.30 -7.50
CA PRO A 186 -24.76 9.25 -6.42
C PRO A 186 -23.73 8.75 -5.40
N ARG A 187 -22.79 9.61 -5.02
CA ARG A 187 -21.80 9.27 -4.00
C ARG A 187 -22.30 9.80 -2.68
N PRO A 188 -22.89 8.94 -1.81
CA PRO A 188 -23.45 9.39 -0.54
C PRO A 188 -22.35 9.99 0.35
N ALA A 189 -22.74 10.88 1.23
CA ALA A 189 -21.86 11.37 2.30
C ALA A 189 -21.31 10.16 3.08
N GLY A 190 -20.03 10.19 3.43
CA GLY A 190 -19.35 9.05 4.08
C GLY A 190 -18.79 7.99 3.13
N SER A 191 -19.08 8.05 1.81
CA SER A 191 -18.39 7.17 0.86
C SER A 191 -16.91 7.56 0.73
N VAL A 192 -16.02 6.57 0.48
CA VAL A 192 -14.58 6.81 0.25
C VAL A 192 -14.35 7.92 -0.77
N ALA A 193 -15.14 7.94 -1.85
CA ALA A 193 -15.01 8.96 -2.88
C ALA A 193 -15.44 10.37 -2.42
N ALA A 194 -16.41 10.48 -1.51
CA ALA A 194 -16.82 11.77 -0.93
C ALA A 194 -15.77 12.28 0.05
N ILE A 195 -15.25 11.40 0.90
CA ILE A 195 -14.18 11.70 1.86
C ILE A 195 -12.91 12.12 1.13
N ALA A 196 -12.48 11.34 0.13
CA ALA A 196 -11.30 11.66 -0.69
C ALA A 196 -11.42 13.05 -1.33
N ARG A 197 -12.59 13.38 -1.89
CA ARG A 197 -12.82 14.72 -2.49
C ARG A 197 -12.68 15.86 -1.47
N ALA A 198 -13.04 15.63 -0.21
CA ALA A 198 -12.93 16.63 0.85
C ALA A 198 -11.50 16.77 1.37
N VAL A 199 -10.75 15.66 1.47
CA VAL A 199 -9.44 15.61 2.13
C VAL A 199 -8.28 15.86 1.15
N VAL A 200 -8.34 15.33 -0.08
CA VAL A 200 -7.25 15.45 -1.08
C VAL A 200 -6.77 16.88 -1.30
N PRO A 201 -7.62 17.93 -1.32
CA PRO A 201 -7.15 19.31 -1.47
C PRO A 201 -6.27 19.81 -0.32
N ALA A 202 -6.36 19.19 0.87
CA ALA A 202 -5.52 19.50 2.02
C ALA A 202 -4.19 18.77 2.01
N VAL A 203 -4.02 17.76 1.13
CA VAL A 203 -2.80 16.94 1.04
C VAL A 203 -1.88 17.52 -0.01
N VAL A 204 -0.59 17.54 0.29
CA VAL A 204 0.45 18.08 -0.60
C VAL A 204 1.51 17.02 -0.89
N SER A 205 2.21 17.16 -2.01
CA SER A 205 3.47 16.47 -2.25
C SER A 205 4.63 17.33 -1.76
N LEU A 206 5.58 16.70 -1.10
CA LEU A 206 6.84 17.31 -0.68
C LEU A 206 7.95 16.73 -1.54
N GLU A 207 8.64 17.59 -2.27
CA GLU A 207 9.79 17.22 -3.10
C GLU A 207 11.04 17.85 -2.51
N VAL A 208 11.98 17.03 -2.12
CA VAL A 208 13.30 17.46 -1.63
C VAL A 208 14.34 17.14 -2.70
N ARG A 209 15.19 18.10 -3.02
CA ARG A 209 16.29 17.93 -3.98
C ARG A 209 17.59 18.48 -3.45
N THR A 210 18.64 17.70 -3.60
CA THR A 210 20.03 18.07 -3.30
C THR A 210 20.90 17.58 -4.44
N GLY A 211 21.43 18.50 -5.26
CA GLY A 211 22.18 18.12 -6.45
C GLY A 211 21.38 17.23 -7.39
N ASN A 212 21.86 15.99 -7.60
CA ASN A 212 21.20 14.98 -8.44
C ASN A 212 20.36 13.98 -7.64
N THR A 213 20.30 14.10 -6.31
CA THR A 213 19.53 13.22 -5.43
C THR A 213 18.22 13.92 -5.08
N GLY A 214 17.14 13.17 -5.01
CA GLY A 214 15.84 13.69 -4.61
C GLY A 214 15.05 12.65 -3.85
N ASP A 215 14.20 13.12 -2.95
CA ASP A 215 13.21 12.33 -2.23
C ASP A 215 11.84 12.96 -2.37
N THR A 216 10.80 12.15 -2.23
CA THR A 216 9.42 12.60 -2.41
C THR A 216 8.51 11.90 -1.40
N GLY A 217 7.69 12.68 -0.74
CA GLY A 217 6.67 12.18 0.17
C GLY A 217 5.44 13.05 0.15
N SER A 218 4.57 12.83 1.11
CA SER A 218 3.35 13.59 1.31
C SER A 218 3.39 14.43 2.58
N GLY A 219 2.50 15.40 2.65
CA GLY A 219 2.16 16.14 3.85
C GLY A 219 0.71 16.58 3.79
N PHE A 220 0.22 17.19 4.83
CA PHE A 220 -1.10 17.81 4.82
C PHE A 220 -1.12 19.10 5.61
N VAL A 221 -1.93 20.03 5.15
CA VAL A 221 -2.08 21.36 5.76
C VAL A 221 -2.85 21.23 7.06
N ILE A 222 -2.26 21.69 8.17
CA ILE A 222 -2.84 21.63 9.50
C ILE A 222 -3.37 22.98 9.99
N ASP A 223 -3.00 24.07 9.30
CA ASP A 223 -3.39 25.43 9.68
C ASP A 223 -3.42 26.36 8.45
N GLY A 224 -4.34 27.31 8.46
CA GLY A 224 -4.52 28.29 7.37
C GLY A 224 -3.35 29.26 7.19
N SER A 225 -2.40 29.31 8.13
CA SER A 225 -1.15 30.11 8.04
C SER A 225 -0.03 29.40 7.28
N GLY A 226 -0.32 28.20 6.68
CA GLY A 226 0.62 27.47 5.83
C GLY A 226 1.47 26.43 6.52
N TYR A 227 1.11 26.01 7.74
CA TYR A 227 1.77 24.89 8.40
C TYR A 227 1.31 23.55 7.82
N ILE A 228 2.29 22.69 7.53
CA ILE A 228 2.12 21.38 6.92
C ILE A 228 2.80 20.36 7.83
N LEU A 229 2.08 19.29 8.18
CA LEU A 229 2.60 18.18 8.96
C LEU A 229 2.99 17.03 8.01
N THR A 230 4.14 16.42 8.28
CA THR A 230 4.71 15.33 7.48
C THR A 230 5.63 14.45 8.34
N ASN A 231 6.24 13.43 7.74
CA ASN A 231 7.27 12.63 8.40
C ASN A 231 8.65 13.30 8.33
N ASN A 232 9.49 13.02 9.34
CA ASN A 232 10.87 13.48 9.35
C ASN A 232 11.67 12.92 8.18
N HIS A 233 11.55 11.61 7.89
CA HIS A 233 12.30 10.98 6.82
C HIS A 233 12.03 11.61 5.45
N VAL A 234 10.84 12.17 5.21
CA VAL A 234 10.49 12.86 3.94
C VAL A 234 11.33 14.13 3.74
N VAL A 235 11.67 14.82 4.83
CA VAL A 235 12.41 16.10 4.76
C VAL A 235 13.86 15.99 5.26
N SER A 236 14.28 14.82 5.71
CA SER A 236 15.61 14.61 6.31
C SER A 236 16.76 14.98 5.37
N LEU A 237 16.59 14.71 4.06
CA LEU A 237 17.57 15.09 3.05
C LEU A 237 17.79 16.60 2.96
N ALA A 238 16.75 17.42 3.24
CA ALA A 238 16.84 18.87 3.25
C ALA A 238 17.48 19.42 4.54
N ALA A 239 17.49 18.65 5.61
CA ALA A 239 17.97 19.13 6.91
C ALA A 239 19.48 19.09 7.08
N GLY A 240 20.19 18.37 6.22
CA GLY A 240 21.65 18.20 6.28
C GLY A 240 22.43 18.97 5.23
N ASP A 241 21.77 19.71 4.35
CA ASP A 241 22.43 20.40 3.22
C ASP A 241 21.78 21.76 2.97
N ASP A 242 22.55 22.83 3.15
CA ASP A 242 22.11 24.22 2.91
C ASP A 242 21.74 24.49 1.43
N ASN A 243 22.14 23.61 0.51
CA ASN A 243 21.80 23.69 -0.91
C ASN A 243 20.54 22.88 -1.27
N ALA A 244 19.95 22.20 -0.30
CA ALA A 244 18.73 21.43 -0.54
C ALA A 244 17.54 22.36 -0.79
N VAL A 245 16.73 21.99 -1.77
CA VAL A 245 15.50 22.70 -2.12
C VAL A 245 14.32 21.83 -1.74
N LEU A 246 13.49 22.35 -0.82
CA LEU A 246 12.20 21.77 -0.48
C LEU A 246 11.10 22.49 -1.22
N THR A 247 10.36 21.75 -2.03
CA THR A 247 9.23 22.26 -2.82
C THR A 247 7.94 21.58 -2.35
N VAL A 248 6.92 22.38 -2.06
CA VAL A 248 5.56 21.91 -1.75
C VAL A 248 4.71 22.03 -3.01
N VAL A 249 4.06 20.93 -3.39
CA VAL A 249 3.17 20.85 -4.55
C VAL A 249 1.75 20.63 -4.08
N PHE A 250 0.85 21.55 -4.37
CA PHE A 250 -0.55 21.51 -3.95
C PHE A 250 -1.42 20.71 -4.92
N ASN A 251 -2.41 19.98 -4.38
CA ASN A 251 -3.44 19.27 -5.15
C ASN A 251 -4.62 20.20 -5.53
N ASP A 252 -4.33 21.34 -6.11
CA ASP A 252 -5.30 22.37 -6.52
C ASP A 252 -5.81 22.20 -7.96
N GLY A 253 -5.50 21.08 -8.60
CA GLY A 253 -5.80 20.79 -10.00
C GLY A 253 -4.85 21.47 -10.99
N LYS A 254 -3.98 22.39 -10.54
CA LYS A 254 -2.94 23.07 -11.34
C LYS A 254 -1.54 22.59 -10.99
N GLY A 255 -1.39 21.93 -9.84
CA GLY A 255 -0.09 21.49 -9.31
C GLY A 255 0.78 22.69 -8.89
N THR A 256 0.19 23.68 -8.22
CA THR A 256 0.90 24.87 -7.75
C THR A 256 2.09 24.47 -6.89
N ARG A 257 3.25 24.99 -7.21
CA ARG A 257 4.55 24.70 -6.59
C ARG A 257 5.05 25.92 -5.83
N VAL A 258 5.38 25.75 -4.56
CA VAL A 258 5.94 26.83 -3.73
C VAL A 258 7.11 26.33 -2.90
N PRO A 259 8.08 27.19 -2.56
CA PRO A 259 9.15 26.82 -1.63
C PRO A 259 8.57 26.49 -0.25
N GLY A 260 9.06 25.41 0.38
CA GLY A 260 8.78 25.08 1.76
C GLY A 260 9.99 25.37 2.66
N THR A 261 9.72 25.73 3.92
CA THR A 261 10.73 25.92 4.95
C THR A 261 10.47 24.95 6.10
N ILE A 262 11.47 24.21 6.55
CA ILE A 262 11.35 23.34 7.72
C ILE A 262 11.30 24.23 8.98
N VAL A 263 10.17 24.17 9.71
CA VAL A 263 9.97 24.87 10.99
C VAL A 263 10.65 24.13 12.13
N GLY A 264 10.52 22.81 12.10
CA GLY A 264 11.12 21.93 13.07
C GLY A 264 10.93 20.48 12.67
N ARG A 265 11.78 19.62 13.18
CA ARG A 265 11.73 18.18 12.92
C ARG A 265 12.17 17.38 14.13
N ASP A 266 11.68 16.17 14.19
CA ASP A 266 11.95 15.24 15.27
C ASP A 266 12.21 13.83 14.71
N PRO A 267 13.49 13.44 14.57
CA PRO A 267 13.88 12.10 14.15
C PRO A 267 13.39 10.99 15.08
N GLY A 268 13.17 11.31 16.36
CA GLY A 268 12.75 10.35 17.39
C GLY A 268 11.27 9.96 17.32
N SER A 269 10.43 10.78 16.70
CA SER A 269 9.02 10.48 16.43
C SER A 269 8.69 10.29 14.96
N ASP A 270 9.66 10.49 14.07
CA ASP A 270 9.49 10.55 12.62
C ASP A 270 8.48 11.63 12.17
N LEU A 271 8.50 12.81 12.81
CA LEU A 271 7.61 13.92 12.50
C LEU A 271 8.40 15.18 12.12
N ALA A 272 7.83 15.98 11.22
CA ALA A 272 8.33 17.29 10.86
C ALA A 272 7.19 18.24 10.52
N VAL A 273 7.45 19.54 10.73
CA VAL A 273 6.57 20.63 10.33
C VAL A 273 7.28 21.48 9.30
N VAL A 274 6.60 21.66 8.16
CA VAL A 274 7.03 22.53 7.08
C VAL A 274 6.09 23.73 7.01
N ARG A 275 6.58 24.88 6.61
CA ARG A 275 5.79 26.08 6.38
C ARG A 275 5.94 26.56 4.95
N VAL A 276 4.84 27.04 4.38
CA VAL A 276 4.78 27.78 3.13
C VAL A 276 4.29 29.19 3.38
N ASP A 277 4.85 30.17 2.68
CA ASP A 277 4.44 31.56 2.77
C ASP A 277 3.81 32.03 1.44
N GLY A 278 2.93 33.04 1.52
CA GLY A 278 2.34 33.68 0.34
C GLY A 278 1.32 32.80 -0.42
N VAL A 279 0.68 31.84 0.27
CA VAL A 279 -0.40 31.02 -0.28
C VAL A 279 -1.69 31.30 0.48
N ASP A 280 -2.71 31.73 -0.25
CA ASP A 280 -4.04 32.00 0.29
C ASP A 280 -5.02 30.87 0.00
N ASN A 281 -6.14 30.84 0.75
CA ASN A 281 -7.23 29.86 0.60
C ASN A 281 -6.81 28.40 0.72
N LEU A 282 -5.91 28.09 1.64
CA LEU A 282 -5.48 26.75 1.93
C LEU A 282 -6.65 25.90 2.47
N THR A 283 -6.81 24.70 1.92
CA THR A 283 -7.71 23.70 2.52
C THR A 283 -6.99 23.06 3.68
N VAL A 284 -7.55 23.17 4.88
CA VAL A 284 -7.00 22.60 6.11
C VAL A 284 -7.64 21.22 6.36
N ALA A 285 -6.83 20.22 6.67
CA ALA A 285 -7.30 18.90 7.04
C ALA A 285 -7.86 18.92 8.47
N PRO A 286 -9.11 18.47 8.71
CA PRO A 286 -9.66 18.42 10.05
C PRO A 286 -8.94 17.33 10.86
N LEU A 287 -8.37 17.70 12.02
CA LEU A 287 -7.73 16.74 12.92
C LEU A 287 -8.79 16.08 13.82
N GLY A 288 -8.82 14.76 13.82
CA GLY A 288 -9.67 13.94 14.68
C GLY A 288 -8.99 13.55 15.99
N GLU A 289 -9.40 12.42 16.55
CA GLU A 289 -8.89 11.83 17.78
C GLU A 289 -8.50 10.37 17.53
N SER A 290 -7.22 10.03 17.63
CA SER A 290 -6.75 8.66 17.47
C SER A 290 -7.13 7.76 18.64
N SER A 291 -7.31 8.32 19.81
CA SER A 291 -7.76 7.63 21.03
C SER A 291 -9.21 7.10 20.94
N SER A 292 -10.01 7.58 19.99
CA SER A 292 -11.39 7.09 19.75
C SER A 292 -11.45 5.86 18.86
N LEU A 293 -10.34 5.48 18.18
CA LEU A 293 -10.32 4.38 17.23
C LEU A 293 -10.52 3.02 17.88
N GLN A 294 -11.17 2.14 17.14
CA GLN A 294 -11.33 0.73 17.49
C GLN A 294 -10.85 -0.16 16.33
N VAL A 295 -10.40 -1.36 16.67
CA VAL A 295 -10.07 -2.38 15.66
C VAL A 295 -11.33 -2.70 14.84
N GLY A 296 -11.21 -2.63 13.51
CA GLY A 296 -12.31 -2.78 12.57
C GLY A 296 -12.87 -1.46 12.03
N ASP A 297 -12.50 -0.30 12.60
CA ASP A 297 -12.90 1.00 12.06
C ASP A 297 -12.35 1.21 10.66
N GLN A 298 -13.20 1.71 9.76
CA GLN A 298 -12.77 2.04 8.40
C GLN A 298 -11.83 3.24 8.41
N VAL A 299 -10.70 3.10 7.70
CA VAL A 299 -9.73 4.16 7.50
C VAL A 299 -9.35 4.29 6.03
N ILE A 300 -8.94 5.49 5.66
CA ILE A 300 -8.56 5.86 4.30
C ILE A 300 -7.20 6.54 4.38
N ALA A 301 -6.20 5.95 3.75
CA ALA A 301 -4.89 6.57 3.62
C ALA A 301 -4.86 7.43 2.36
N VAL A 302 -4.39 8.66 2.51
CA VAL A 302 -4.26 9.62 1.42
C VAL A 302 -2.80 10.03 1.29
N GLY A 303 -2.32 10.13 0.05
CA GLY A 303 -0.99 10.61 -0.28
C GLY A 303 -0.99 11.35 -1.60
N SER A 304 0.13 11.97 -1.92
CA SER A 304 0.35 12.68 -3.19
C SER A 304 1.72 12.32 -3.78
N PRO A 305 1.94 11.02 -4.11
CA PRO A 305 3.23 10.61 -4.66
C PRO A 305 3.52 11.31 -5.98
N LEU A 306 4.73 11.85 -6.11
CA LEU A 306 5.25 12.47 -7.34
C LEU A 306 4.41 13.64 -7.90
N GLY A 307 3.64 14.34 -7.05
CA GLY A 307 2.74 15.41 -7.51
C GLY A 307 1.55 14.88 -8.35
N LEU A 308 1.35 13.57 -8.41
CA LEU A 308 0.17 12.96 -9.00
C LEU A 308 -0.99 13.12 -8.02
N ALA A 309 -2.01 13.86 -8.43
CA ALA A 309 -3.15 14.22 -7.61
C ALA A 309 -3.74 13.01 -6.85
N GLY A 310 -3.55 13.01 -5.54
CA GLY A 310 -4.31 12.24 -4.57
C GLY A 310 -4.37 10.72 -4.77
N THR A 311 -3.33 9.99 -4.39
CA THR A 311 -3.46 8.53 -4.22
C THR A 311 -4.30 8.25 -2.96
N VAL A 312 -5.33 7.43 -3.11
CA VAL A 312 -6.25 7.06 -2.03
C VAL A 312 -6.33 5.55 -1.93
N THR A 313 -6.05 5.01 -0.76
CA THR A 313 -6.25 3.60 -0.42
C THR A 313 -7.18 3.48 0.77
N THR A 314 -7.93 2.39 0.87
CA THR A 314 -8.88 2.16 1.97
C THR A 314 -8.61 0.83 2.64
N GLY A 315 -8.86 0.77 3.92
CA GLY A 315 -8.73 -0.41 4.75
C GLY A 315 -9.44 -0.20 6.09
N ILE A 316 -9.02 -0.96 7.08
CA ILE A 316 -9.52 -0.86 8.45
C ILE A 316 -8.35 -0.71 9.44
N VAL A 317 -8.66 -0.33 10.65
CA VAL A 317 -7.73 -0.44 11.77
C VAL A 317 -7.58 -1.93 12.10
N SER A 318 -6.39 -2.49 11.83
CA SER A 318 -6.09 -3.91 12.07
C SER A 318 -5.63 -4.17 13.50
N SER A 319 -4.92 -3.20 14.09
CA SER A 319 -4.46 -3.24 15.49
C SER A 319 -4.15 -1.83 15.97
N LEU A 320 -4.18 -1.65 17.29
CA LEU A 320 -3.75 -0.43 17.97
C LEU A 320 -2.59 -0.77 18.92
N HIS A 321 -1.87 0.26 19.33
CA HIS A 321 -0.78 0.16 20.30
C HIS A 321 0.33 -0.82 19.90
N ARG A 322 0.73 -0.77 18.63
CA ARG A 322 1.87 -1.54 18.12
C ARG A 322 3.15 -0.73 18.29
N ALA A 323 4.07 -1.22 19.11
CA ALA A 323 5.42 -0.69 19.15
C ALA A 323 6.15 -1.06 17.85
N VAL A 324 6.47 -0.06 17.05
CA VAL A 324 7.09 -0.24 15.74
C VAL A 324 8.32 0.65 15.63
N ARG A 325 9.46 0.04 15.31
CA ARG A 325 10.69 0.78 15.04
C ARG A 325 10.71 1.24 13.60
N LEU A 326 10.93 2.53 13.42
CA LEU A 326 11.10 3.20 12.15
C LEU A 326 12.58 3.51 11.97
N SER A 327 13.21 2.91 10.99
CA SER A 327 14.57 3.25 10.58
C SER A 327 14.64 3.25 9.08
N GLY A 328 15.27 4.25 8.48
CA GLY A 328 15.43 4.36 7.01
C GLY A 328 16.90 4.45 6.64
N GLU A 329 17.32 3.68 5.63
CA GLU A 329 18.65 3.82 5.05
C GLU A 329 18.75 5.19 4.35
N GLY A 330 19.76 5.98 4.71
CA GLY A 330 19.95 7.34 4.18
C GLY A 330 19.14 8.44 4.87
N THR A 331 18.42 8.13 5.95
CA THR A 331 17.74 9.13 6.80
C THR A 331 18.31 9.10 8.22
N ASP A 332 18.14 10.19 8.97
CA ASP A 332 18.50 10.27 10.39
C ASP A 332 17.36 9.81 11.32
N THR A 333 16.30 9.21 10.76
CA THR A 333 15.16 8.71 11.54
C THR A 333 15.53 7.41 12.27
N ASP A 334 15.44 7.42 13.60
CA ASP A 334 15.48 6.26 14.50
C ASP A 334 14.39 6.44 15.55
N ALA A 335 13.15 6.19 15.13
CA ALA A 335 11.96 6.35 15.94
C ALA A 335 11.39 5.00 16.36
N VAL A 336 10.81 4.96 17.55
CA VAL A 336 9.88 3.89 17.95
C VAL A 336 8.56 4.53 18.27
N ILE A 337 7.51 4.12 17.59
CA ILE A 337 6.18 4.71 17.70
C ILE A 337 5.16 3.72 18.25
N ASP A 338 4.14 4.23 18.92
CA ASP A 338 2.93 3.49 19.29
C ASP A 338 1.94 3.53 18.11
N ALA A 339 2.16 2.65 17.13
CA ALA A 339 1.52 2.75 15.82
C ALA A 339 0.07 2.26 15.80
N ILE A 340 -0.75 2.90 14.96
CA ILE A 340 -1.98 2.36 14.38
C ILE A 340 -1.56 1.44 13.25
N GLN A 341 -1.98 0.16 13.28
CA GLN A 341 -1.80 -0.79 12.18
C GLN A 341 -3.05 -0.82 11.31
N THR A 342 -2.87 -0.79 10.00
CA THR A 342 -3.95 -0.87 9.00
C THR A 342 -3.58 -1.80 7.85
N ASP A 343 -4.58 -2.36 7.17
CA ASP A 343 -4.43 -3.09 5.91
C ASP A 343 -4.61 -2.19 4.68
N ALA A 344 -4.95 -0.90 4.88
CA ALA A 344 -4.86 0.08 3.80
C ALA A 344 -3.44 0.09 3.22
N ALA A 345 -3.31 0.03 1.90
CA ALA A 345 -2.00 -0.04 1.25
C ALA A 345 -1.22 1.27 1.48
N ILE A 346 -0.17 1.19 2.30
CA ILE A 346 0.80 2.26 2.51
C ILE A 346 2.05 1.89 1.72
N ASN A 347 2.42 2.78 0.80
CA ASN A 347 3.58 2.62 -0.10
C ASN A 347 4.44 3.88 -0.06
N PRO A 348 5.69 3.85 -0.53
CA PRO A 348 6.49 5.04 -0.75
C PRO A 348 5.71 6.11 -1.52
N GLY A 349 5.69 7.34 -0.99
CA GLY A 349 4.88 8.45 -1.48
C GLY A 349 3.60 8.73 -0.66
N ASN A 350 3.04 7.75 0.06
CA ASN A 350 1.96 8.00 1.01
C ASN A 350 2.50 8.46 2.38
N SER A 351 3.79 8.22 2.67
CA SER A 351 4.45 8.65 3.90
C SER A 351 4.30 10.15 4.12
N GLY A 352 3.94 10.55 5.33
CA GLY A 352 3.65 11.93 5.71
C GLY A 352 2.24 12.40 5.39
N GLY A 353 1.51 11.67 4.54
CA GLY A 353 0.09 11.95 4.26
C GLY A 353 -0.84 11.48 5.38
N PRO A 354 -2.09 11.95 5.42
CA PRO A 354 -3.03 11.62 6.48
C PRO A 354 -3.66 10.24 6.32
N LEU A 355 -3.86 9.56 7.45
CA LEU A 355 -4.83 8.49 7.62
C LEU A 355 -6.11 9.11 8.19
N VAL A 356 -7.23 8.97 7.49
CA VAL A 356 -8.50 9.59 7.90
C VAL A 356 -9.56 8.54 8.21
N ASN A 357 -10.47 8.86 9.11
CA ASN A 357 -11.62 8.02 9.45
C ASN A 357 -12.79 8.23 8.47
N ALA A 358 -13.88 7.52 8.69
CA ALA A 358 -15.11 7.61 7.88
C ALA A 358 -15.80 8.99 7.91
N ALA A 359 -15.44 9.87 8.84
CA ALA A 359 -15.90 11.27 8.87
C ALA A 359 -14.98 12.22 8.10
N GLY A 360 -13.84 11.74 7.57
CA GLY A 360 -12.83 12.56 6.88
C GLY A 360 -11.89 13.30 7.82
N ALA A 361 -11.91 13.00 9.11
CA ALA A 361 -10.99 13.57 10.09
C ALA A 361 -9.69 12.75 10.17
N VAL A 362 -8.55 13.42 10.25
CA VAL A 362 -7.23 12.81 10.34
C VAL A 362 -7.08 12.12 11.70
N VAL A 363 -6.82 10.82 11.69
CA VAL A 363 -6.60 10.00 12.89
C VAL A 363 -5.17 9.50 13.01
N GLY A 364 -4.36 9.65 11.94
CA GLY A 364 -2.94 9.28 11.96
C GLY A 364 -2.18 9.86 10.78
N ILE A 365 -0.85 9.67 10.80
CA ILE A 365 0.07 10.03 9.72
C ILE A 365 0.66 8.75 9.17
N ASN A 366 0.43 8.49 7.88
CA ASN A 366 0.94 7.30 7.20
C ASN A 366 2.46 7.28 7.25
N THR A 367 3.05 6.14 7.58
CA THR A 367 4.49 5.95 7.47
C THR A 367 4.77 4.63 6.77
N ALA A 368 5.43 4.72 5.60
CA ALA A 368 5.89 3.56 4.86
C ALA A 368 7.22 3.11 5.45
N ILE A 369 7.17 2.02 6.20
CA ILE A 369 8.33 1.42 6.81
C ILE A 369 8.91 0.42 5.83
N ARG A 370 10.22 0.39 5.68
CA ARG A 370 10.90 -0.82 5.24
C ARG A 370 10.81 -1.82 6.39
N THR A 371 9.76 -2.65 6.35
CA THR A 371 9.45 -3.60 7.42
C THR A 371 10.18 -4.92 7.24
N LEU A 372 10.65 -5.40 8.41
CA LEU A 372 10.73 -6.81 8.80
C LEU A 372 11.26 -7.79 7.74
N GLY A 373 12.56 -8.00 7.80
CA GLY A 373 13.25 -9.03 7.05
C GLY A 373 14.07 -8.41 5.93
N GLY A 374 15.37 -8.28 6.15
CA GLY A 374 16.35 -7.72 5.21
C GLY A 374 16.13 -8.26 3.80
N SER A 375 15.42 -7.50 3.02
CA SER A 375 15.41 -7.69 1.59
C SER A 375 16.71 -7.12 1.06
N ALA A 376 17.46 -7.96 0.37
CA ALA A 376 18.65 -7.55 -0.36
C ALA A 376 18.32 -6.32 -1.21
N ALA A 377 19.24 -5.35 -1.22
CA ALA A 377 19.13 -4.12 -1.97
C ALA A 377 18.55 -4.34 -3.38
N GLY A 378 17.38 -3.78 -3.66
CA GLY A 378 16.83 -3.73 -5.02
C GLY A 378 15.35 -4.03 -5.21
N GLU A 379 14.65 -4.63 -4.27
CA GLU A 379 13.22 -4.89 -4.44
C GLU A 379 12.36 -3.87 -3.68
N THR A 380 11.75 -2.94 -4.43
CA THR A 380 10.64 -2.11 -3.96
C THR A 380 9.40 -3.00 -3.86
N ASN A 381 9.30 -3.77 -2.76
CA ASN A 381 8.09 -4.53 -2.51
C ASN A 381 6.97 -3.57 -2.10
N GLY A 382 5.87 -3.59 -2.84
CA GLY A 382 4.63 -2.90 -2.48
C GLY A 382 4.06 -3.39 -1.14
N SER A 383 3.05 -2.70 -0.62
CA SER A 383 2.38 -3.07 0.63
C SER A 383 1.93 -4.54 0.62
N ILE A 384 2.31 -5.27 1.64
CA ILE A 384 1.89 -6.67 1.88
C ILE A 384 0.64 -6.77 2.76
N GLY A 385 -0.16 -5.69 2.88
CA GLY A 385 -1.31 -5.62 3.78
C GLY A 385 -0.95 -5.25 5.22
N LEU A 386 0.28 -4.76 5.44
CA LEU A 386 0.74 -4.22 6.71
C LEU A 386 1.14 -2.76 6.49
N GLY A 387 0.31 -1.85 6.94
CA GLY A 387 0.56 -0.41 6.96
C GLY A 387 0.58 0.10 8.40
N PHE A 388 1.30 1.18 8.64
CA PHE A 388 1.38 1.80 9.95
C PHE A 388 1.14 3.31 9.84
N ALA A 389 0.59 3.88 10.90
CA ALA A 389 0.42 5.32 11.02
C ALA A 389 0.74 5.79 12.43
N ILE A 390 1.35 6.96 12.53
CA ILE A 390 1.61 7.66 13.79
C ILE A 390 0.29 8.26 14.27
N PRO A 391 -0.17 7.98 15.51
CA PRO A 391 -1.44 8.51 16.02
C PRO A 391 -1.50 10.03 16.02
N ILE A 392 -2.65 10.60 15.59
CA ILE A 392 -2.78 12.06 15.45
C ILE A 392 -2.72 12.80 16.79
N ASP A 393 -3.19 12.20 17.89
CA ASP A 393 -3.15 12.86 19.20
C ASP A 393 -1.69 13.08 19.65
N TYR A 394 -0.83 12.08 19.42
CA TYR A 394 0.62 12.21 19.64
C TYR A 394 1.24 13.22 18.67
N ALA A 395 0.97 13.09 17.38
CA ALA A 395 1.53 13.94 16.34
C ALA A 395 1.16 15.43 16.53
N ARG A 396 -0.07 15.71 17.00
CA ARG A 396 -0.53 17.07 17.32
C ARG A 396 0.33 17.70 18.41
N SER A 397 0.65 16.97 19.48
CA SER A 397 1.47 17.47 20.58
C SER A 397 2.89 17.77 20.14
N ILE A 398 3.47 16.88 19.31
CA ILE A 398 4.81 17.06 18.73
C ILE A 398 4.82 18.25 17.78
N ALA A 399 3.85 18.34 16.85
CA ALA A 399 3.74 19.45 15.90
C ALA A 399 3.65 20.81 16.62
N GLN A 400 2.85 20.91 17.68
CA GLN A 400 2.74 22.14 18.49
C GLN A 400 4.10 22.51 19.13
N THR A 401 4.84 21.52 19.61
CA THR A 401 6.18 21.73 20.20
C THR A 401 7.17 22.17 19.14
N LEU A 402 7.16 21.55 17.95
CA LEU A 402 8.01 21.91 16.82
C LEU A 402 7.73 23.34 16.32
N ILE A 403 6.46 23.74 16.23
CA ILE A 403 6.06 25.10 15.83
C ILE A 403 6.58 26.14 16.84
N ASN A 404 6.49 25.84 18.14
CA ASN A 404 6.85 26.78 19.19
C ASN A 404 8.35 26.82 19.49
N HIS A 405 9.05 25.69 19.39
CA HIS A 405 10.43 25.54 19.88
C HIS A 405 11.43 25.00 18.84
N GLY A 406 10.94 24.51 17.70
CA GLY A 406 11.78 23.92 16.63
C GLY A 406 12.30 22.52 16.91
N THR A 407 12.33 22.08 18.16
CA THR A 407 12.86 20.79 18.63
C THR A 407 11.99 20.17 19.70
N VAL A 408 12.10 18.84 19.86
CA VAL A 408 11.39 18.05 20.87
C VAL A 408 12.39 17.35 21.78
N SER A 409 12.10 17.29 23.07
CA SER A 409 12.84 16.47 24.03
C SER A 409 11.97 15.28 24.44
N HIS A 410 12.50 14.07 24.27
CA HIS A 410 11.81 12.84 24.63
C HIS A 410 12.19 12.37 26.04
N PRO A 411 11.24 11.79 26.81
CA PRO A 411 11.54 11.18 28.08
C PRO A 411 12.40 9.92 27.89
N THR A 412 13.33 9.68 28.80
CA THR A 412 14.16 8.48 28.82
C THR A 412 14.39 7.99 30.24
N ILE A 413 14.54 6.69 30.39
CA ILE A 413 15.03 6.07 31.63
C ILE A 413 16.57 5.89 31.64
N GLY A 414 17.22 6.07 30.49
CA GLY A 414 18.70 5.97 30.38
C GLY A 414 19.21 4.53 30.44
N VAL A 415 18.60 3.63 29.66
CA VAL A 415 19.07 2.26 29.45
C VAL A 415 19.14 1.93 27.96
N ASN A 416 20.05 1.05 27.57
CA ASN A 416 19.95 0.30 26.35
C ASN A 416 19.39 -1.09 26.67
N ALA A 417 18.39 -1.52 25.91
CA ALA A 417 17.72 -2.79 26.14
C ALA A 417 17.61 -3.60 24.84
N ARG A 418 17.54 -4.90 24.98
CA ARG A 418 17.14 -5.83 23.92
C ARG A 418 15.87 -6.56 24.30
N SER A 419 15.13 -7.02 23.32
CA SER A 419 13.96 -7.87 23.58
C SER A 419 14.41 -9.21 24.16
N ALA A 420 13.86 -9.61 25.31
CA ALA A 420 14.03 -10.92 25.90
C ALA A 420 12.85 -11.79 25.43
N THR A 421 13.14 -12.91 24.80
CA THR A 421 12.16 -13.87 24.27
C THR A 421 12.65 -15.28 24.57
N ASP A 422 12.99 -15.55 25.85
CA ASP A 422 13.51 -16.85 26.26
C ASP A 422 12.39 -17.87 26.62
N GLY A 423 11.13 -17.47 26.43
CA GLY A 423 9.95 -18.27 26.75
C GLY A 423 9.62 -18.34 28.25
N THR A 424 10.40 -17.69 29.11
CA THR A 424 10.16 -17.62 30.57
C THR A 424 9.69 -16.24 31.01
N THR A 425 10.28 -15.18 30.44
CA THR A 425 9.92 -13.80 30.78
C THR A 425 10.10 -12.93 29.53
N ASP A 426 8.99 -12.61 28.89
CA ASP A 426 9.01 -11.62 27.82
C ASP A 426 9.17 -10.23 28.42
N GLY A 427 10.03 -9.40 27.82
CA GLY A 427 10.30 -8.05 28.31
C GLY A 427 11.49 -7.38 27.65
N ALA A 428 11.87 -6.22 28.17
CA ALA A 428 13.06 -5.49 27.76
C ALA A 428 14.23 -5.79 28.69
N GLN A 429 15.19 -6.60 28.24
CA GLN A 429 16.40 -6.90 29.03
C GLN A 429 17.40 -5.75 28.90
N VAL A 430 17.75 -5.17 30.04
CA VAL A 430 18.76 -4.10 30.15
C VAL A 430 20.12 -4.67 29.79
N GLN A 431 20.79 -4.06 28.80
CA GLN A 431 22.12 -4.42 28.35
C GLN A 431 23.19 -3.55 29.04
N ASN A 432 22.87 -2.28 29.18
CA ASN A 432 23.67 -1.34 29.96
C ASN A 432 22.78 -0.20 30.49
N VAL A 433 23.23 0.41 31.57
CA VAL A 433 22.61 1.56 32.23
C VAL A 433 23.52 2.75 32.05
N THR A 434 22.97 3.91 31.68
CA THR A 434 23.72 5.16 31.58
C THR A 434 24.15 5.61 32.96
N ASP A 435 25.45 5.82 33.15
CA ASP A 435 26.03 6.27 34.44
C ASP A 435 25.37 7.56 34.92
N GLY A 436 24.94 7.57 36.19
CA GLY A 436 24.23 8.70 36.78
C GLY A 436 22.87 9.04 36.16
N GLY A 437 22.38 8.22 35.20
CA GLY A 437 21.09 8.37 34.59
C GLY A 437 19.93 8.00 35.49
N PRO A 438 18.66 8.16 35.02
CA PRO A 438 17.46 7.86 35.80
C PRO A 438 17.42 6.41 36.31
N ALA A 439 17.72 5.44 35.44
CA ALA A 439 17.73 4.02 35.79
C ALA A 439 18.78 3.68 36.83
N ALA A 440 20.01 4.23 36.70
CA ALA A 440 21.07 4.03 37.65
C ALA A 440 20.66 4.56 39.06
N LYS A 441 20.07 5.76 39.11
CA LYS A 441 19.58 6.37 40.37
C LYS A 441 18.45 5.56 41.00
N ALA A 442 17.62 4.91 40.18
CA ALA A 442 16.55 4.06 40.67
C ALA A 442 17.00 2.62 41.01
N GLY A 443 18.30 2.30 40.84
CA GLY A 443 18.87 1.00 41.16
C GLY A 443 18.58 -0.10 40.14
N ILE A 444 18.24 0.26 38.91
CA ILE A 444 18.18 -0.65 37.75
C ILE A 444 19.61 -1.02 37.37
N SER A 445 19.84 -2.27 37.02
CA SER A 445 21.15 -2.82 36.70
C SER A 445 21.10 -3.66 35.41
N ASP A 446 22.29 -3.86 34.85
CA ASP A 446 22.46 -4.75 33.70
C ASP A 446 21.91 -6.15 33.98
N GLY A 447 21.24 -6.73 33.00
CA GLY A 447 20.59 -8.03 33.13
C GLY A 447 19.16 -8.01 33.68
N ASP A 448 18.68 -6.89 34.23
CA ASP A 448 17.28 -6.74 34.62
C ASP A 448 16.36 -6.88 33.40
N VAL A 449 15.20 -7.52 33.56
CA VAL A 449 14.16 -7.60 32.52
C VAL A 449 13.00 -6.69 32.91
N ILE A 450 12.83 -5.56 32.22
CA ILE A 450 11.72 -4.65 32.47
C ILE A 450 10.47 -5.23 31.78
N VAL A 451 9.38 -5.40 32.58
CA VAL A 451 8.14 -6.05 32.14
C VAL A 451 6.93 -5.11 32.22
N LYS A 452 7.06 -3.92 32.84
CA LYS A 452 5.99 -2.91 32.90
C LYS A 452 6.58 -1.53 33.24
N VAL A 453 6.04 -0.47 32.64
CA VAL A 453 6.29 0.95 32.96
C VAL A 453 4.95 1.64 33.13
N GLY A 454 4.74 2.31 34.25
CA GLY A 454 3.43 2.87 34.57
C GLY A 454 2.37 1.78 34.55
N ASP A 455 1.35 1.96 33.70
CA ASP A 455 0.29 0.95 33.51
C ASP A 455 0.50 0.08 32.26
N ARG A 456 1.46 0.39 31.40
CA ARG A 456 1.74 -0.34 30.18
C ARG A 456 2.64 -1.55 30.41
N ALA A 457 2.22 -2.73 29.94
CA ALA A 457 3.05 -3.93 29.90
C ALA A 457 4.18 -3.75 28.86
N VAL A 458 5.33 -4.36 29.12
CA VAL A 458 6.52 -4.31 28.26
C VAL A 458 6.93 -5.75 27.93
N GLY A 459 6.74 -6.16 26.68
CA GLY A 459 7.13 -7.48 26.17
C GLY A 459 8.36 -7.44 25.26
N SER A 460 8.85 -6.22 24.91
CA SER A 460 10.02 -6.04 24.04
C SER A 460 10.76 -4.74 24.34
N ALA A 461 11.96 -4.57 23.76
CA ALA A 461 12.72 -3.32 23.85
C ALA A 461 11.98 -2.13 23.23
N ASP A 462 11.29 -2.35 22.10
CA ASP A 462 10.54 -1.29 21.45
C ASP A 462 9.30 -0.88 22.27
N GLU A 463 8.62 -1.85 22.90
CA GLU A 463 7.54 -1.55 23.84
C GLU A 463 8.00 -0.79 25.09
N LEU A 464 9.25 -1.00 25.53
CA LEU A 464 9.84 -0.18 26.60
C LEU A 464 9.93 1.28 26.18
N VAL A 465 10.44 1.55 24.96
CA VAL A 465 10.55 2.93 24.47
C VAL A 465 9.19 3.59 24.41
N VAL A 466 8.19 2.91 23.82
CA VAL A 466 6.82 3.42 23.74
C VAL A 466 6.22 3.67 25.13
N ALA A 467 6.38 2.72 26.06
CA ALA A 467 5.86 2.86 27.42
C ALA A 467 6.46 4.07 28.16
N VAL A 468 7.73 4.40 27.90
CA VAL A 468 8.37 5.59 28.45
C VAL A 468 7.85 6.87 27.77
N GLN A 469 7.60 6.84 26.46
CA GLN A 469 7.11 8.00 25.70
C GLN A 469 5.66 8.41 26.05
N GLU A 470 4.88 7.56 26.72
CA GLU A 470 3.57 7.92 27.25
C GLU A 470 3.63 8.93 28.39
N HIS A 471 4.81 9.14 28.96
CA HIS A 471 5.05 10.04 30.08
C HIS A 471 5.83 11.30 29.65
N ARG A 472 5.98 12.25 30.57
CA ARG A 472 6.71 13.50 30.34
C ARG A 472 8.09 13.48 31.00
N VAL A 473 8.98 14.27 30.47
CA VAL A 473 10.25 14.56 31.14
C VAL A 473 9.99 15.11 32.54
N GLY A 474 10.61 14.52 33.56
CA GLY A 474 10.43 14.87 34.96
C GLY A 474 9.39 14.05 35.71
N ASP A 475 8.53 13.29 35.01
CA ASP A 475 7.58 12.39 35.67
C ASP A 475 8.33 11.27 36.41
N THR A 476 7.78 10.87 37.58
CA THR A 476 8.27 9.72 38.33
C THR A 476 7.29 8.57 38.13
N VAL A 477 7.77 7.51 37.48
CA VAL A 477 6.94 6.38 37.05
C VAL A 477 7.38 5.09 37.73
N PRO A 478 6.43 4.21 38.11
CA PRO A 478 6.77 2.88 38.60
C PRO A 478 7.24 1.98 37.45
N VAL A 479 8.41 1.39 37.60
CA VAL A 479 8.97 0.42 36.65
C VAL A 479 9.03 -0.94 37.35
N VAL A 480 8.33 -1.92 36.76
CA VAL A 480 8.36 -3.31 37.24
C VAL A 480 9.41 -4.07 36.44
N LEU A 481 10.33 -4.70 37.13
CA LEU A 481 11.38 -5.51 36.53
C LEU A 481 11.52 -6.87 37.19
N VAL A 482 12.16 -7.80 36.51
CA VAL A 482 12.53 -9.13 37.02
C VAL A 482 14.06 -9.18 37.11
N ARG A 483 14.58 -9.43 38.32
CA ARG A 483 16.00 -9.62 38.62
C ARG A 483 16.20 -10.96 39.27
N ALA A 484 17.01 -11.81 38.70
CA ALA A 484 17.24 -13.19 39.19
C ALA A 484 15.93 -13.94 39.52
N GLY A 485 14.93 -13.86 38.66
CA GLY A 485 13.63 -14.50 38.78
C GLY A 485 12.68 -13.83 39.80
N LYS A 486 13.08 -12.76 40.47
CA LYS A 486 12.24 -12.03 41.42
C LYS A 486 11.71 -10.73 40.80
N ARG A 487 10.37 -10.55 40.88
CA ARG A 487 9.71 -9.33 40.44
C ARG A 487 9.87 -8.24 41.50
N MET A 488 10.23 -7.03 41.07
CA MET A 488 10.38 -5.86 41.93
C MET A 488 9.89 -4.60 41.21
N THR A 489 9.54 -3.58 41.99
CA THR A 489 9.11 -2.29 41.44
C THR A 489 10.05 -1.22 41.96
N VAL A 490 10.53 -0.38 41.05
CA VAL A 490 11.37 0.80 41.36
C VAL A 490 10.70 2.06 40.81
N GLN A 491 10.94 3.20 41.46
CA GLN A 491 10.45 4.48 40.98
C GLN A 491 11.56 5.15 40.17
N VAL A 492 11.24 5.53 38.92
CA VAL A 492 12.20 6.15 38.00
C VAL A 492 11.70 7.55 37.63
N THR A 493 12.49 8.57 37.89
CA THR A 493 12.23 9.95 37.44
C THR A 493 12.84 10.11 36.06
N LEU A 494 11.99 10.32 35.01
CA LEU A 494 12.38 10.40 33.61
C LEU A 494 13.23 11.66 33.35
N ALA A 495 14.28 11.53 32.57
CA ALA A 495 15.10 12.64 32.08
C ALA A 495 14.80 12.96 30.61
N ALA A 496 15.27 14.10 30.13
CA ALA A 496 15.30 14.44 28.71
C ALA A 496 16.39 13.64 27.99
N ARG A 497 16.08 13.17 26.81
CA ARG A 497 17.05 12.62 25.86
C ARG A 497 17.39 13.68 24.83
#